data_0e353835e47ba90826d8155bd79a0db0
#
_entry.id   0e353835e47ba90826d8155bd79a0db0
#
_cell.length_a   1.000
_cell.length_b   1.000
_cell.length_c   1.000
_cell.angle_alpha   90.00
_cell.angle_beta   90.00
_cell.angle_gamma   90.00
#
_symmetry.space_group_name_H-M   'P 1'
#
loop_
_entity.id
_entity.type
_entity.pdbx_description
1 polymer ?
#
loop_
_entity_poly.entity_id
_entity_poly.type
_entity_poly.pdbx_seq_one_letter_code
_entity_poly.pdbx_strand_id
1 'polypeptide(L)'
;PYEEAKEYMKEYAKKSYGRKGDDIVQKNWNAIDKGTDGLEEVEVLPEWANLEVDEKIIDEAKPEFVKRIVDPINLMKGNELPVSAIVENGMVDGTFKSGTANYEKRGVASEVPEWQPDMCIQCNQCAYVCPHAVIRPFLIDEEEMSKAPEGMPTIKAMGRGMNDLKFKIQVSTLDCTGCSVCVDVCPAPKGKAIVMKPIESQIEKNEVEYTDYLFNNVSYKDKILGKNTVKGSQFAKPLFEFS
;
A
#
# COMPACT_ATOMS: atom_id res chain seq x y z
N PRO A 1 -35.61 18.66 1.53
CA PRO A 1 -34.18 18.47 1.54
C PRO A 1 -33.76 17.28 2.34
N TYR A 2 -32.92 17.39 3.42
CA TYR A 2 -32.34 16.21 4.04
C TYR A 2 -33.38 15.25 4.66
N GLU A 3 -34.27 15.75 5.46
CA GLU A 3 -35.31 14.95 6.12
C GLU A 3 -36.24 14.26 5.12
N GLU A 4 -36.61 14.95 4.05
CA GLU A 4 -37.42 14.37 2.97
C GLU A 4 -36.66 13.22 2.25
N ALA A 5 -35.36 13.41 1.96
CA ALA A 5 -34.51 12.37 1.38
C ALA A 5 -34.42 11.14 2.30
N LYS A 6 -34.29 11.35 3.60
CA LYS A 6 -34.24 10.32 4.63
C LYS A 6 -35.53 9.49 4.68
N GLU A 7 -36.68 10.14 4.59
CA GLU A 7 -37.97 9.44 4.52
C GLU A 7 -38.11 8.58 3.24
N TYR A 8 -37.68 9.11 2.08
CA TYR A 8 -37.65 8.32 0.84
C TYR A 8 -36.72 7.12 0.98
N MET A 9 -35.54 7.28 1.56
CA MET A 9 -34.59 6.17 1.79
C MET A 9 -35.25 5.07 2.65
N LYS A 10 -35.96 5.44 3.72
CA LYS A 10 -36.69 4.50 4.59
C LYS A 10 -37.81 3.79 3.87
N GLU A 11 -38.59 4.51 3.06
CA GLU A 11 -39.65 3.93 2.26
C GLU A 11 -39.11 2.88 1.28
N TYR A 12 -38.04 3.20 0.55
CA TYR A 12 -37.42 2.27 -0.39
C TYR A 12 -36.74 1.09 0.32
N ALA A 13 -36.12 1.31 1.48
CA ALA A 13 -35.61 0.22 2.32
C ALA A 13 -36.73 -0.76 2.72
N LYS A 14 -37.90 -0.24 3.10
CA LYS A 14 -39.07 -1.08 3.40
C LYS A 14 -39.58 -1.84 2.17
N LYS A 15 -39.65 -1.19 1.00
CA LYS A 15 -40.04 -1.87 -0.26
C LYS A 15 -39.08 -2.99 -0.62
N SER A 16 -37.79 -2.78 -0.45
CA SER A 16 -36.74 -3.75 -0.83
C SER A 16 -36.60 -4.90 0.16
N TYR A 17 -36.73 -4.63 1.45
CA TYR A 17 -36.41 -5.58 2.51
C TYR A 17 -37.61 -6.08 3.30
N GLY A 18 -38.81 -5.53 3.09
CA GLY A 18 -40.01 -5.90 3.87
C GLY A 18 -40.35 -7.38 3.85
N ARG A 19 -40.07 -8.09 2.74
CA ARG A 19 -40.25 -9.54 2.64
C ARG A 19 -39.28 -10.36 3.48
N LYS A 20 -38.20 -9.74 3.97
CA LYS A 20 -37.18 -10.40 4.81
C LYS A 20 -37.45 -10.28 6.30
N GLY A 21 -38.54 -9.61 6.68
CA GLY A 21 -38.96 -9.38 8.06
C GLY A 21 -38.69 -7.97 8.57
N ASP A 22 -39.48 -7.58 9.57
CA ASP A 22 -39.43 -6.22 10.15
C ASP A 22 -38.08 -5.92 10.81
N ASP A 23 -37.41 -6.91 11.38
CA ASP A 23 -36.08 -6.75 12.00
C ASP A 23 -35.04 -6.23 10.99
N ILE A 24 -35.12 -6.73 9.74
CA ILE A 24 -34.19 -6.30 8.68
C ILE A 24 -34.52 -4.88 8.22
N VAL A 25 -35.82 -4.56 8.11
CA VAL A 25 -36.25 -3.20 7.79
C VAL A 25 -35.78 -2.23 8.87
N GLN A 26 -35.97 -2.57 10.14
CA GLN A 26 -35.56 -1.73 11.26
C GLN A 26 -34.04 -1.52 11.31
N LYS A 27 -33.24 -2.54 11.03
CA LYS A 27 -31.75 -2.39 10.93
C LYS A 27 -31.36 -1.41 9.85
N ASN A 28 -32.00 -1.46 8.67
CA ASN A 28 -31.74 -0.50 7.60
C ASN A 28 -32.19 0.93 7.97
N TRP A 29 -33.33 1.08 8.62
CA TRP A 29 -33.79 2.40 9.10
C TRP A 29 -32.84 2.98 10.14
N ASN A 30 -32.37 2.18 11.09
CA ASN A 30 -31.38 2.63 12.07
C ASN A 30 -30.06 3.07 11.42
N ALA A 31 -29.64 2.38 10.36
CA ALA A 31 -28.45 2.80 9.61
C ALA A 31 -28.65 4.13 8.88
N ILE A 32 -29.86 4.33 8.27
CA ILE A 32 -30.23 5.59 7.62
C ILE A 32 -30.27 6.73 8.67
N ASP A 33 -30.87 6.49 9.84
CA ASP A 33 -30.96 7.50 10.91
C ASP A 33 -29.59 7.90 11.44
N LYS A 34 -28.65 6.96 11.52
CA LYS A 34 -27.28 7.19 12.00
C LYS A 34 -26.31 7.71 10.95
N GLY A 35 -26.75 7.83 9.70
CA GLY A 35 -25.86 8.20 8.60
C GLY A 35 -25.21 9.58 8.74
N THR A 36 -25.67 10.41 9.66
CA THR A 36 -25.12 11.74 9.95
C THR A 36 -24.54 11.88 11.36
N ASP A 37 -24.55 10.82 12.17
CA ASP A 37 -24.09 10.89 13.57
C ASP A 37 -22.58 11.21 13.67
N GLY A 38 -21.82 10.96 12.63
CA GLY A 38 -20.38 11.24 12.56
C GLY A 38 -20.02 12.56 11.87
N LEU A 39 -21.00 13.43 11.57
CA LEU A 39 -20.71 14.75 11.01
C LEU A 39 -20.20 15.69 12.09
N GLU A 40 -19.02 16.26 11.87
CA GLU A 40 -18.43 17.29 12.70
C GLU A 40 -18.47 18.63 11.97
N GLU A 41 -18.81 19.69 12.68
CA GLU A 41 -18.73 21.05 12.14
C GLU A 41 -17.29 21.53 12.18
N VAL A 42 -16.75 21.89 11.01
CA VAL A 42 -15.40 22.43 10.89
C VAL A 42 -15.47 23.94 10.72
N GLU A 43 -14.86 24.68 11.63
CA GLU A 43 -14.71 26.13 11.48
C GLU A 43 -13.72 26.44 10.36
N VAL A 44 -14.22 27.09 9.29
CA VAL A 44 -13.38 27.52 8.16
C VAL A 44 -12.73 28.85 8.52
N LEU A 45 -11.41 28.81 8.76
CA LEU A 45 -10.66 30.00 9.15
C LEU A 45 -10.48 30.94 7.93
N PRO A 46 -10.70 32.26 8.11
CA PRO A 46 -10.56 33.24 7.00
C PRO A 46 -9.20 33.24 6.33
N GLU A 47 -8.13 32.94 7.07
CA GLU A 47 -6.77 32.84 6.54
C GLU A 47 -6.60 31.73 5.50
N TRP A 48 -7.43 30.67 5.51
CA TRP A 48 -7.37 29.60 4.52
C TRP A 48 -7.64 30.08 3.10
N ALA A 49 -8.37 31.19 2.94
CA ALA A 49 -8.61 31.78 1.64
C ALA A 49 -7.36 32.38 0.99
N ASN A 50 -6.32 32.64 1.78
CA ASN A 50 -5.08 33.27 1.35
C ASN A 50 -3.86 32.34 1.47
N LEU A 51 -4.10 31.04 1.71
CA LEU A 51 -3.01 30.06 1.73
C LEU A 51 -2.40 29.98 0.33
N GLU A 52 -1.10 30.25 0.25
CA GLU A 52 -0.33 29.91 -0.95
C GLU A 52 -0.27 28.39 -1.05
N VAL A 53 -0.75 27.87 -2.17
CA VAL A 53 -0.58 26.44 -2.47
C VAL A 53 0.88 26.30 -2.86
N ASP A 54 1.66 25.56 -2.07
CA ASP A 54 2.98 25.11 -2.49
C ASP A 54 2.81 24.39 -3.84
N GLU A 55 3.28 25.02 -4.92
CA GLU A 55 3.38 24.34 -6.20
C GLU A 55 4.23 23.10 -5.94
N LYS A 56 3.61 21.91 -6.09
CA LYS A 56 4.35 20.65 -5.93
C LYS A 56 5.59 20.74 -6.79
N ILE A 57 6.74 20.71 -6.15
CA ILE A 57 8.04 20.72 -6.82
C ILE A 57 8.02 19.57 -7.82
N ILE A 58 8.15 19.89 -9.11
CA ILE A 58 8.30 18.88 -10.15
C ILE A 58 9.61 18.16 -9.85
N ASP A 59 9.53 16.91 -9.49
CA ASP A 59 10.71 16.07 -9.29
C ASP A 59 11.34 15.78 -10.65
N GLU A 60 12.42 16.48 -10.96
CA GLU A 60 13.15 16.35 -12.21
C GLU A 60 13.73 14.94 -12.44
N ALA A 61 13.90 14.16 -11.39
CA ALA A 61 14.36 12.78 -11.48
C ALA A 61 13.29 11.80 -12.04
N LYS A 62 12.01 12.21 -12.07
CA LYS A 62 10.94 11.39 -12.63
C LYS A 62 11.06 11.25 -14.15
N PRO A 63 10.71 10.09 -14.73
CA PRO A 63 10.62 9.92 -16.19
C PRO A 63 9.67 10.93 -16.85
N GLU A 64 9.98 11.34 -18.07
CA GLU A 64 9.15 12.29 -18.85
C GLU A 64 7.68 11.87 -18.94
N PHE A 65 7.40 10.57 -19.09
CA PHE A 65 6.03 10.06 -19.12
C PHE A 65 5.30 10.37 -17.81
N VAL A 66 5.96 10.20 -16.67
CA VAL A 66 5.36 10.48 -15.36
C VAL A 66 5.07 11.97 -15.22
N LYS A 67 6.03 12.82 -15.51
CA LYS A 67 5.88 14.30 -15.43
C LYS A 67 4.80 14.82 -16.37
N ARG A 68 4.76 14.32 -17.61
CA ARG A 68 3.86 14.87 -18.66
C ARG A 68 2.46 14.26 -18.66
N ILE A 69 2.28 13.05 -18.16
CA ILE A 69 0.99 12.34 -18.23
C ILE A 69 0.49 12.00 -16.83
N VAL A 70 1.28 11.27 -16.02
CA VAL A 70 0.82 10.72 -14.75
C VAL A 70 0.56 11.82 -13.72
N ASP A 71 1.53 12.70 -13.50
CA ASP A 71 1.42 13.78 -12.51
C ASP A 71 0.26 14.75 -12.82
N PRO A 72 0.03 15.22 -14.07
CA PRO A 72 -1.16 16.02 -14.39
C PRO A 72 -2.48 15.27 -14.14
N ILE A 73 -2.56 13.97 -14.47
CA ILE A 73 -3.77 13.17 -14.21
C ILE A 73 -4.01 13.07 -12.69
N ASN A 74 -2.98 12.79 -11.91
CA ASN A 74 -3.07 12.70 -10.45
C ASN A 74 -3.43 14.03 -9.78
N LEU A 75 -3.05 15.15 -10.40
CA LEU A 75 -3.45 16.50 -9.97
C LEU A 75 -4.85 16.92 -10.46
N MET A 76 -5.64 15.98 -11.01
CA MET A 76 -6.98 16.23 -11.59
C MET A 76 -6.96 17.19 -12.80
N LYS A 77 -5.82 17.37 -13.45
CA LYS A 77 -5.61 18.19 -14.65
C LYS A 77 -5.57 17.38 -15.96
N GLY A 78 -6.02 16.12 -15.93
CA GLY A 78 -6.01 15.24 -17.11
C GLY A 78 -6.78 15.81 -18.31
N ASN A 79 -7.85 16.58 -18.06
CA ASN A 79 -8.64 17.23 -19.12
C ASN A 79 -7.90 18.39 -19.81
N GLU A 80 -6.81 18.89 -19.23
CA GLU A 80 -6.00 19.96 -19.80
C GLU A 80 -4.92 19.40 -20.75
N LEU A 81 -4.70 18.05 -20.74
CA LEU A 81 -3.75 17.41 -21.61
C LEU A 81 -4.22 17.49 -23.07
N PRO A 82 -3.34 17.96 -23.99
CA PRO A 82 -3.68 17.97 -25.40
C PRO A 82 -3.73 16.54 -25.97
N VAL A 83 -4.57 16.30 -26.98
CA VAL A 83 -4.66 15.01 -27.65
C VAL A 83 -3.31 14.52 -28.17
N SER A 84 -2.44 15.44 -28.61
CA SER A 84 -1.07 15.11 -29.02
C SER A 84 -0.25 14.42 -27.92
N ALA A 85 -0.46 14.76 -26.66
CA ALA A 85 0.24 14.08 -25.54
C ALA A 85 -0.13 12.60 -25.45
N ILE A 86 -1.39 12.24 -25.74
CA ILE A 86 -1.86 10.85 -25.81
C ILE A 86 -1.23 10.13 -27.00
N VAL A 87 -1.24 10.77 -28.18
CA VAL A 87 -0.70 10.19 -29.43
C VAL A 87 0.81 9.97 -29.33
N GLU A 88 1.57 10.98 -28.89
CA GLU A 88 3.03 10.93 -28.78
C GLU A 88 3.51 9.88 -27.77
N ASN A 89 2.71 9.58 -26.75
CA ASN A 89 3.02 8.56 -25.75
C ASN A 89 2.46 7.15 -26.11
N GLY A 90 1.88 6.97 -27.29
CA GLY A 90 1.42 5.68 -27.78
C GLY A 90 0.21 5.12 -27.05
N MET A 91 -0.66 5.99 -26.52
CA MET A 91 -1.81 5.62 -25.68
C MET A 91 -3.14 5.54 -26.46
N VAL A 92 -3.11 5.67 -27.77
CA VAL A 92 -4.33 5.72 -28.63
C VAL A 92 -5.13 4.42 -28.65
N ASP A 93 -4.49 3.31 -28.32
CA ASP A 93 -5.09 1.97 -28.24
C ASP A 93 -5.49 1.56 -26.79
N GLY A 94 -5.39 2.49 -25.85
CA GLY A 94 -5.65 2.24 -24.44
C GLY A 94 -4.45 1.68 -23.66
N THR A 95 -3.28 1.52 -24.28
CA THR A 95 -2.05 1.14 -23.57
C THR A 95 -1.61 2.25 -22.62
N PHE A 96 -1.12 1.84 -21.43
CA PHE A 96 -0.50 2.73 -20.45
C PHE A 96 0.83 2.11 -20.00
N LYS A 97 1.83 2.94 -19.73
CA LYS A 97 3.14 2.43 -19.28
C LYS A 97 3.05 1.82 -17.89
N SER A 98 3.56 0.61 -17.75
CA SER A 98 3.64 -0.08 -16.44
C SER A 98 4.74 0.50 -15.55
N GLY A 99 4.62 0.24 -14.23
CA GLY A 99 5.64 0.65 -13.24
C GLY A 99 5.52 2.10 -12.77
N THR A 100 4.45 2.81 -13.11
CA THR A 100 4.23 4.21 -12.68
C THR A 100 3.96 4.34 -11.18
N ALA A 101 3.46 3.28 -10.53
CA ALA A 101 3.23 3.26 -9.08
C ALA A 101 4.50 3.51 -8.26
N ASN A 102 5.68 3.22 -8.81
CA ASN A 102 6.96 3.56 -8.16
C ASN A 102 7.13 5.07 -7.89
N TYR A 103 6.46 5.90 -8.68
CA TYR A 103 6.51 7.36 -8.58
C TYR A 103 5.29 7.96 -7.86
N GLU A 104 4.39 7.12 -7.37
CA GLU A 104 3.15 7.52 -6.72
C GLU A 104 2.96 6.77 -5.40
N LYS A 105 3.42 7.37 -4.31
CA LYS A 105 3.33 6.81 -2.96
C LYS A 105 2.19 7.47 -2.19
N ARG A 106 0.99 6.85 -2.16
CA ARG A 106 -0.23 7.48 -1.62
C ARG A 106 -0.45 7.30 -0.12
N GLY A 107 0.03 6.20 0.47
CA GLY A 107 -0.17 5.90 1.88
C GLY A 107 -1.65 5.82 2.28
N VAL A 108 -2.47 5.09 1.50
CA VAL A 108 -3.94 5.08 1.65
C VAL A 108 -4.45 4.27 2.83
N ALA A 109 -3.63 3.39 3.40
CA ALA A 109 -4.03 2.54 4.52
C ALA A 109 -3.90 3.29 5.85
N SER A 110 -4.91 3.17 6.73
CA SER A 110 -4.82 3.66 8.10
C SER A 110 -3.91 2.79 8.97
N GLU A 111 -3.88 1.48 8.71
CA GLU A 111 -3.02 0.52 9.36
C GLU A 111 -2.28 -0.33 8.33
N VAL A 112 -1.02 -0.59 8.60
CA VAL A 112 -0.13 -1.40 7.76
C VAL A 112 0.57 -2.48 8.58
N PRO A 113 1.02 -3.58 7.93
CA PRO A 113 1.68 -4.67 8.65
C PRO A 113 3.06 -4.24 9.18
N GLU A 114 3.29 -4.48 10.46
CA GLU A 114 4.60 -4.43 11.11
C GLU A 114 5.16 -5.85 11.22
N TRP A 115 6.39 -6.05 10.82
CA TRP A 115 7.09 -7.32 10.98
C TRP A 115 7.67 -7.48 12.38
N GLN A 116 7.41 -8.64 13.02
CA GLN A 116 7.93 -9.03 14.32
C GLN A 116 9.05 -10.06 14.12
N PRO A 117 10.33 -9.65 14.10
CA PRO A 117 11.47 -10.51 13.77
C PRO A 117 11.55 -11.78 14.63
N ASP A 118 11.39 -11.63 15.95
CA ASP A 118 11.53 -12.71 16.92
C ASP A 118 10.48 -13.82 16.80
N MET A 119 9.34 -13.51 16.19
CA MET A 119 8.27 -14.46 15.94
C MET A 119 8.36 -15.11 14.57
N CYS A 120 9.17 -14.56 13.66
CA CYS A 120 9.18 -14.94 12.25
C CYS A 120 9.90 -16.27 12.00
N ILE A 121 9.22 -17.20 11.35
CA ILE A 121 9.78 -18.50 10.91
C ILE A 121 10.27 -18.48 9.46
N GLN A 122 10.31 -17.32 8.81
CA GLN A 122 10.80 -17.11 7.45
C GLN A 122 10.11 -17.99 6.39
N CYS A 123 8.83 -18.25 6.52
CA CYS A 123 8.07 -19.07 5.58
C CYS A 123 7.67 -18.32 4.29
N ASN A 124 7.73 -16.99 4.28
CA ASN A 124 7.36 -16.08 3.18
C ASN A 124 5.88 -16.12 2.76
N GLN A 125 4.98 -16.73 3.54
CA GLN A 125 3.56 -16.79 3.19
C GLN A 125 2.92 -15.40 3.11
N CYS A 126 3.31 -14.48 3.97
CA CYS A 126 2.84 -13.10 3.93
C CYS A 126 3.17 -12.39 2.61
N ALA A 127 4.36 -12.64 2.06
CA ALA A 127 4.76 -12.11 0.75
C ALA A 127 3.99 -12.80 -0.39
N TYR A 128 3.77 -14.10 -0.27
CA TYR A 128 3.07 -14.89 -1.29
C TYR A 128 1.60 -14.45 -1.50
N VAL A 129 0.90 -14.13 -0.42
CA VAL A 129 -0.53 -13.79 -0.49
C VAL A 129 -0.80 -12.31 -0.69
N CYS A 130 0.22 -11.46 -0.63
CA CYS A 130 0.04 -10.02 -0.77
C CYS A 130 -0.47 -9.67 -2.18
N PRO A 131 -1.70 -9.14 -2.35
CA PRO A 131 -2.26 -8.87 -3.67
C PRO A 131 -1.53 -7.75 -4.42
N HIS A 132 -0.85 -6.86 -3.68
CA HIS A 132 -0.08 -5.75 -4.24
C HIS A 132 1.43 -6.01 -4.24
N ALA A 133 1.88 -7.19 -3.79
CA ALA A 133 3.29 -7.55 -3.69
C ALA A 133 4.16 -6.54 -2.88
N VAL A 134 3.54 -5.80 -1.98
CA VAL A 134 4.23 -4.80 -1.13
C VAL A 134 5.01 -5.41 0.03
N ILE A 135 4.86 -6.73 0.26
CA ILE A 135 5.64 -7.47 1.25
C ILE A 135 6.69 -8.29 0.54
N ARG A 136 7.96 -8.03 0.86
CA ARG A 136 9.09 -8.70 0.23
C ARG A 136 10.08 -9.26 1.25
N PRO A 137 10.53 -10.52 1.11
CA PRO A 137 11.66 -11.04 1.86
C PRO A 137 12.96 -10.65 1.19
N PHE A 138 13.93 -10.25 2.00
CA PHE A 138 15.28 -9.93 1.56
C PHE A 138 16.32 -10.83 2.23
N LEU A 139 17.36 -11.16 1.48
CA LEU A 139 18.59 -11.77 1.97
C LEU A 139 19.72 -10.76 1.79
N ILE A 140 20.36 -10.39 2.88
CA ILE A 140 21.28 -9.27 2.97
C ILE A 140 22.63 -9.82 3.40
N ASP A 141 23.69 -9.56 2.65
CA ASP A 141 25.04 -9.94 3.03
C ASP A 141 25.70 -8.90 3.96
N GLU A 142 26.92 -9.18 4.42
CA GLU A 142 27.62 -8.33 5.39
C GLU A 142 27.96 -6.95 4.79
N GLU A 143 28.35 -6.89 3.52
CA GLU A 143 28.66 -5.63 2.84
C GLU A 143 27.41 -4.76 2.69
N GLU A 144 26.30 -5.36 2.23
CA GLU A 144 25.01 -4.67 2.12
C GLU A 144 24.52 -4.21 3.51
N MET A 145 24.68 -5.06 4.54
CA MET A 145 24.28 -4.70 5.90
C MET A 145 25.10 -3.54 6.48
N SER A 146 26.39 -3.43 6.13
CA SER A 146 27.24 -2.34 6.60
C SER A 146 26.84 -0.96 6.06
N LYS A 147 26.09 -0.93 4.97
CA LYS A 147 25.59 0.29 4.31
C LYS A 147 24.11 0.56 4.62
N ALA A 148 23.47 -0.35 5.36
CA ALA A 148 22.05 -0.23 5.68
C ALA A 148 21.77 0.96 6.62
N PRO A 149 20.59 1.57 6.52
CA PRO A 149 20.16 2.57 7.48
C PRO A 149 20.21 2.06 8.92
N GLU A 150 20.54 2.95 9.84
CA GLU A 150 20.67 2.61 11.25
C GLU A 150 19.33 2.08 11.83
N GLY A 151 19.43 1.06 12.67
CA GLY A 151 18.25 0.50 13.34
C GLY A 151 17.43 -0.48 12.50
N MET A 152 17.78 -0.75 11.24
CA MET A 152 17.03 -1.67 10.39
C MET A 152 16.99 -3.09 11.00
N PRO A 153 15.81 -3.61 11.38
CA PRO A 153 15.70 -4.92 12.04
C PRO A 153 15.98 -6.05 11.05
N THR A 154 16.83 -7.01 11.45
CA THR A 154 17.14 -8.22 10.69
C THR A 154 17.31 -9.41 11.61
N ILE A 155 17.14 -10.62 11.09
CA ILE A 155 17.45 -11.86 11.78
C ILE A 155 18.39 -12.72 10.94
N LYS A 156 18.99 -13.75 11.53
CA LYS A 156 19.81 -14.71 10.78
C LYS A 156 18.93 -15.45 9.77
N ALA A 157 19.38 -15.54 8.51
CA ALA A 157 18.66 -16.27 7.48
C ALA A 157 18.66 -17.78 7.74
N MET A 158 17.54 -18.45 7.45
CA MET A 158 17.36 -19.90 7.61
C MET A 158 17.18 -20.58 6.25
N GLY A 159 18.13 -21.39 5.87
CA GLY A 159 18.10 -22.16 4.63
C GLY A 159 19.48 -22.67 4.22
N ARG A 160 19.49 -23.62 3.29
CA ARG A 160 20.74 -24.16 2.77
C ARG A 160 21.50 -23.08 2.00
N GLY A 161 22.75 -22.82 2.37
CA GLY A 161 23.60 -21.79 1.75
C GLY A 161 23.31 -20.36 2.19
N MET A 162 22.50 -20.16 3.26
CA MET A 162 22.12 -18.84 3.75
C MET A 162 22.76 -18.48 5.11
N ASN A 163 23.70 -19.28 5.60
CA ASN A 163 24.22 -19.15 6.97
C ASN A 163 24.88 -17.79 7.28
N ASP A 164 25.47 -17.17 6.28
CA ASP A 164 26.20 -15.91 6.38
C ASP A 164 25.32 -14.70 5.98
N LEU A 165 24.04 -14.94 5.75
CA LEU A 165 23.09 -13.89 5.34
C LEU A 165 22.18 -13.48 6.50
N LYS A 166 21.73 -12.23 6.45
CA LYS A 166 20.62 -11.71 7.24
C LYS A 166 19.32 -11.80 6.43
N PHE A 167 18.23 -11.95 7.14
CA PHE A 167 16.88 -12.00 6.57
C PHE A 167 16.04 -10.86 7.11
N LYS A 168 15.23 -10.25 6.26
CA LYS A 168 14.21 -9.27 6.61
C LYS A 168 12.95 -9.48 5.77
N ILE A 169 11.79 -9.34 6.40
CA ILE A 169 10.54 -9.05 5.69
C ILE A 169 10.39 -7.53 5.66
N GLN A 170 10.33 -6.97 4.47
CA GLN A 170 10.04 -5.55 4.28
C GLN A 170 8.62 -5.36 3.79
N VAL A 171 7.96 -4.37 4.32
CA VAL A 171 6.65 -3.89 3.86
C VAL A 171 6.84 -2.51 3.24
N SER A 172 6.42 -2.34 2.00
CA SER A 172 6.33 -1.00 1.39
C SER A 172 5.12 -0.28 1.97
N THR A 173 5.36 0.50 3.00
CA THR A 173 4.35 1.11 3.86
C THR A 173 3.37 1.99 3.07
N LEU A 174 3.88 2.82 2.16
CA LEU A 174 3.09 3.79 1.40
C LEU A 174 2.28 3.15 0.24
N ASP A 175 2.59 1.90 -0.12
CA ASP A 175 1.90 1.15 -1.18
C ASP A 175 0.92 0.11 -0.61
N CYS A 176 0.92 -0.10 0.70
CA CYS A 176 0.03 -1.04 1.36
C CYS A 176 -1.41 -0.54 1.38
N THR A 177 -2.37 -1.43 1.13
CA THR A 177 -3.83 -1.12 1.18
C THR A 177 -4.50 -1.51 2.50
N GLY A 178 -3.75 -2.04 3.46
CA GLY A 178 -4.28 -2.38 4.79
C GLY A 178 -5.23 -3.59 4.84
N CYS A 179 -5.20 -4.48 3.83
CA CYS A 179 -6.17 -5.59 3.70
C CYS A 179 -6.02 -6.71 4.74
N SER A 180 -4.98 -6.73 5.55
CA SER A 180 -4.66 -7.67 6.65
C SER A 180 -4.50 -9.16 6.28
N VAL A 181 -4.64 -9.56 5.02
CA VAL A 181 -4.51 -10.98 4.58
C VAL A 181 -3.18 -11.62 5.03
N CYS A 182 -2.08 -10.84 5.04
CA CYS A 182 -0.77 -11.30 5.51
C CYS A 182 -0.75 -11.68 7.00
N VAL A 183 -1.57 -11.01 7.81
CA VAL A 183 -1.73 -11.33 9.24
C VAL A 183 -2.49 -12.63 9.41
N ASP A 184 -3.59 -12.79 8.66
CA ASP A 184 -4.46 -13.97 8.76
C ASP A 184 -3.70 -15.26 8.43
N VAL A 185 -2.90 -15.26 7.37
CA VAL A 185 -2.16 -16.46 6.92
C VAL A 185 -0.87 -16.72 7.70
N CYS A 186 -0.44 -15.83 8.58
CA CYS A 186 0.81 -16.01 9.31
C CYS A 186 0.75 -17.22 10.24
N PRO A 187 1.57 -18.28 10.01
CA PRO A 187 1.51 -19.53 10.78
C PRO A 187 2.46 -19.54 11.97
N ALA A 188 3.05 -18.42 12.36
CA ALA A 188 4.05 -18.36 13.42
C ALA A 188 3.49 -18.92 14.75
N PRO A 189 4.17 -19.91 15.37
CA PRO A 189 3.57 -20.73 16.44
C PRO A 189 3.48 -20.02 17.79
N LYS A 190 4.26 -18.96 17.99
CA LYS A 190 4.32 -18.20 19.24
C LYS A 190 3.52 -16.90 19.21
N GLY A 191 2.72 -16.70 18.18
CA GLY A 191 1.99 -15.47 17.88
C GLY A 191 2.25 -15.02 16.45
N LYS A 192 1.50 -14.01 15.98
CA LYS A 192 1.67 -13.49 14.62
C LYS A 192 3.02 -12.77 14.48
N ALA A 193 3.77 -13.13 13.43
CA ALA A 193 5.00 -12.43 13.06
C ALA A 193 4.73 -11.18 12.20
N ILE A 194 3.48 -10.95 11.87
CA ILE A 194 2.96 -9.77 11.18
C ILE A 194 1.77 -9.28 11.97
N VAL A 195 1.74 -8.01 12.35
CA VAL A 195 0.65 -7.37 13.09
C VAL A 195 0.32 -6.02 12.49
N MET A 196 -0.96 -5.65 12.45
CA MET A 196 -1.36 -4.34 11.93
C MET A 196 -1.02 -3.24 12.93
N LYS A 197 -0.51 -2.12 12.44
CA LYS A 197 -0.15 -0.92 13.21
C LYS A 197 -0.51 0.33 12.41
N PRO A 198 -0.80 1.47 13.10
CA PRO A 198 -1.01 2.74 12.42
C PRO A 198 0.14 3.07 11.46
N ILE A 199 -0.18 3.57 10.27
CA ILE A 199 0.81 3.86 9.23
C ILE A 199 1.85 4.88 9.71
N GLU A 200 1.43 5.88 10.48
CA GLU A 200 2.30 6.92 11.04
C GLU A 200 3.41 6.29 11.88
N SER A 201 3.07 5.28 12.69
CA SER A 201 4.05 4.58 13.52
C SER A 201 5.12 3.85 12.73
N GLN A 202 4.80 3.41 11.51
CA GLN A 202 5.75 2.73 10.63
C GLN A 202 6.62 3.72 9.85
N ILE A 203 6.08 4.89 9.51
CA ILE A 203 6.84 6.01 8.94
C ILE A 203 7.87 6.53 9.97
N GLU A 204 7.45 6.71 11.22
CA GLU A 204 8.34 7.12 12.32
C GLU A 204 9.46 6.09 12.61
N LYS A 205 9.23 4.81 12.31
CA LYS A 205 10.23 3.74 12.43
C LYS A 205 11.15 3.61 11.20
N ASN A 206 11.13 4.56 10.29
CA ASN A 206 11.93 4.60 9.07
C ASN A 206 11.65 3.45 8.09
N GLU A 207 10.47 2.81 8.13
CA GLU A 207 10.16 1.70 7.22
C GLU A 207 10.13 2.13 5.74
N VAL A 208 9.89 3.41 5.45
CA VAL A 208 9.98 3.97 4.09
C VAL A 208 11.45 3.99 3.62
N GLU A 209 12.37 4.48 4.44
CA GLU A 209 13.81 4.51 4.15
C GLU A 209 14.39 3.09 4.00
N TYR A 210 13.95 2.15 4.85
CA TYR A 210 14.35 0.75 4.73
C TYR A 210 13.86 0.12 3.43
N THR A 211 12.66 0.46 2.98
CA THR A 211 12.13 0.02 1.70
C THR A 211 13.01 0.50 0.56
N ASP A 212 13.29 1.79 0.49
CA ASP A 212 14.11 2.40 -0.56
C ASP A 212 15.51 1.81 -0.58
N TYR A 213 16.12 1.63 0.59
CA TYR A 213 17.42 1.00 0.70
C TYR A 213 17.44 -0.43 0.14
N LEU A 214 16.50 -1.27 0.60
CA LEU A 214 16.45 -2.69 0.25
C LEU A 214 16.18 -2.92 -1.23
N PHE A 215 15.28 -2.13 -1.83
CA PHE A 215 14.97 -2.27 -3.25
C PHE A 215 16.09 -1.77 -4.17
N ASN A 216 16.83 -0.73 -3.78
CA ASN A 216 17.83 -0.11 -4.63
C ASN A 216 19.25 -0.67 -4.41
N ASN A 217 19.57 -1.18 -3.21
CA ASN A 217 20.95 -1.50 -2.83
C ASN A 217 21.18 -2.99 -2.51
N VAL A 218 20.12 -3.78 -2.25
CA VAL A 218 20.28 -5.20 -1.94
C VAL A 218 20.16 -6.04 -3.22
N SER A 219 21.20 -6.83 -3.48
CA SER A 219 21.29 -7.65 -4.67
C SER A 219 20.42 -8.92 -4.57
N TYR A 220 19.94 -9.40 -5.71
CA TYR A 220 19.24 -10.67 -5.79
C TYR A 220 20.21 -11.84 -5.68
N LYS A 221 20.01 -12.73 -4.69
CA LYS A 221 20.87 -13.87 -4.41
C LYS A 221 20.49 -15.11 -5.23
N ASP A 222 20.47 -15.00 -6.56
CA ASP A 222 19.89 -16.01 -7.47
C ASP A 222 20.65 -17.36 -7.49
N LYS A 223 21.90 -17.39 -7.08
CA LYS A 223 22.69 -18.64 -6.93
C LYS A 223 22.24 -19.50 -5.75
N ILE A 224 21.62 -18.89 -4.75
CA ILE A 224 21.22 -19.54 -3.49
C ILE A 224 19.75 -19.92 -3.52
N LEU A 225 18.94 -19.20 -4.29
CA LEU A 225 17.47 -19.28 -4.23
C LEU A 225 16.91 -20.39 -5.09
N GLY A 226 16.12 -21.27 -4.51
CA GLY A 226 15.31 -22.26 -5.22
C GLY A 226 14.08 -21.63 -5.87
N LYS A 227 14.24 -21.05 -7.05
CA LYS A 227 13.18 -20.32 -7.78
C LYS A 227 11.92 -21.15 -8.07
N ASN A 228 12.04 -22.47 -8.07
CA ASN A 228 10.96 -23.42 -8.34
C ASN A 228 10.16 -23.80 -7.08
N THR A 229 10.40 -23.16 -5.95
CA THR A 229 9.64 -23.36 -4.72
C THR A 229 8.85 -22.11 -4.38
N VAL A 230 7.69 -22.27 -3.71
CA VAL A 230 6.86 -21.14 -3.26
C VAL A 230 7.68 -20.17 -2.41
N LYS A 231 8.43 -20.68 -1.42
CA LYS A 231 9.28 -19.85 -0.57
C LYS A 231 10.37 -19.13 -1.39
N GLY A 232 11.06 -19.84 -2.27
CA GLY A 232 12.16 -19.29 -3.06
C GLY A 232 11.72 -18.27 -4.09
N SER A 233 10.54 -18.47 -4.71
CA SER A 233 9.99 -17.54 -5.69
C SER A 233 9.70 -16.16 -5.09
N GLN A 234 9.40 -16.07 -3.79
CA GLN A 234 9.11 -14.81 -3.11
C GLN A 234 10.33 -13.88 -2.95
N PHE A 235 11.54 -14.43 -3.07
CA PHE A 235 12.75 -13.61 -3.10
C PHE A 235 13.06 -13.04 -4.48
N ALA A 236 12.33 -13.46 -5.53
CA ALA A 236 12.54 -12.95 -6.87
C ALA A 236 12.18 -11.46 -6.97
N LYS A 237 13.09 -10.66 -7.54
CA LYS A 237 12.82 -9.25 -7.80
C LYS A 237 11.80 -9.15 -8.95
N PRO A 238 10.69 -8.44 -8.79
CA PRO A 238 9.72 -8.26 -9.86
C PRO A 238 10.30 -7.37 -10.97
N LEU A 239 9.76 -7.53 -12.18
CA LEU A 239 10.15 -6.68 -13.31
C LEU A 239 9.73 -5.22 -13.07
N PHE A 240 8.53 -5.06 -12.53
CA PHE A 240 7.99 -3.76 -12.11
C PHE A 240 7.65 -3.80 -10.62
N GLU A 241 7.88 -2.71 -9.95
CA GLU A 241 7.49 -2.53 -8.56
C GLU A 241 6.00 -2.17 -8.51
N PHE A 242 5.22 -2.96 -7.79
CA PHE A 242 3.79 -2.70 -7.50
C PHE A 242 2.93 -2.36 -8.74
N SER A 243 3.04 -3.11 -9.77
CA SER A 243 2.20 -2.97 -10.98
C SER A 243 0.75 -3.46 -10.74
#